data_29adf48b51b71a8cc911d4ea5c5155c2
#
_entry.id   29adf48b51b71a8cc911d4ea5c5155c2
#
_cell.length_a   1.000
_cell.length_b   1.000
_cell.length_c   1.000
_cell.angle_alpha   90.00
_cell.angle_beta   90.00
_cell.angle_gamma   90.00
#
_symmetry.space_group_name_H-M   'P 1'
#
loop_
_entity.id
_entity.type
_entity.pdbx_description
1 polymer ?
#
loop_
_entity_poly.entity_id
_entity_poly.type
_entity_poly.pdbx_seq_one_letter_code
_entity_poly.pdbx_strand_id
1 'polypeptide(L)'
;MCFFLCEVNAGRKALLVGISKYPQNSGWREISSSNDLELLASILKGHASVTILSGERASKAGIIMALKKLRGEAQNGDTILIHLSGHGQQMWSDDRKENDMLDEAFVPYDAAKDSSATYSGQNHLKDDELGSYINAIRKSACSNGLVIVSIDACHSGSIDRKSESDNTIIRGTYDIFGTKRPSADEARFKQPDDTTRIEKGILADVIYISACAQYDINREIVKQGRGYGALSYSLGQALVRPGLDDKSVFIDSVRAYMALNQPLQSPKIRASFEYEIVGEKKIPPVANSDEESPIEDSPSPFIVLILVVVISVIIGIVWIRMKRR
;
A
#
# COMPACT_ATOMS: atom_id res chain seq x y z
N MET A 1 -40.14 5.68 -29.15
CA MET A 1 -38.85 5.06 -28.81
C MET A 1 -38.41 5.66 -27.48
N CYS A 2 -38.87 5.05 -26.36
CA CYS A 2 -38.59 5.51 -25.02
C CYS A 2 -37.11 5.15 -24.68
N PHE A 3 -36.26 6.13 -24.61
CA PHE A 3 -34.95 5.99 -23.93
C PHE A 3 -35.23 5.90 -22.43
N PHE A 4 -35.24 4.68 -21.90
CA PHE A 4 -35.00 4.50 -20.47
C PHE A 4 -33.60 4.98 -20.15
N LEU A 5 -33.49 6.22 -19.66
CA LEU A 5 -32.36 6.68 -18.88
C LEU A 5 -32.39 5.83 -17.60
N CYS A 6 -31.66 4.70 -17.62
CA CYS A 6 -31.32 3.99 -16.41
C CYS A 6 -30.42 4.95 -15.62
N GLU A 7 -30.95 5.63 -14.63
CA GLU A 7 -30.13 6.29 -13.61
C GLU A 7 -29.32 5.18 -12.95
N VAL A 8 -28.07 5.04 -13.38
CA VAL A 8 -27.13 4.11 -12.77
C VAL A 8 -26.78 4.71 -11.42
N ASN A 9 -27.43 4.21 -10.38
CA ASN A 9 -27.12 4.54 -9.01
C ASN A 9 -25.68 4.04 -8.74
N ALA A 10 -24.71 4.95 -8.69
CA ALA A 10 -23.33 4.65 -8.37
C ALA A 10 -23.27 3.95 -7.00
N GLY A 11 -22.77 2.73 -7.00
CA GLY A 11 -22.69 1.89 -5.81
C GLY A 11 -21.29 1.97 -5.16
N ARG A 12 -21.23 1.54 -3.90
CA ARG A 12 -19.94 1.32 -3.23
C ARG A 12 -19.72 -0.18 -3.05
N LYS A 13 -18.55 -0.67 -3.47
CA LYS A 13 -18.18 -2.09 -3.40
C LYS A 13 -16.82 -2.22 -2.75
N ALA A 14 -16.61 -3.29 -1.99
CA ALA A 14 -15.32 -3.58 -1.39
C ALA A 14 -14.96 -5.06 -1.52
N LEU A 15 -13.74 -5.34 -1.95
CA LEU A 15 -13.10 -6.65 -1.85
C LEU A 15 -12.00 -6.54 -0.79
N LEU A 16 -12.16 -7.25 0.32
CA LEU A 16 -11.20 -7.32 1.40
C LEU A 16 -10.56 -8.71 1.43
N VAL A 17 -9.27 -8.78 1.20
CA VAL A 17 -8.47 -10.01 1.24
C VAL A 17 -7.50 -9.93 2.39
N GLY A 18 -7.49 -10.93 3.29
CA GLY A 18 -6.57 -10.95 4.42
C GLY A 18 -6.14 -12.36 4.79
N ILE A 19 -4.83 -12.55 4.92
CA ILE A 19 -4.23 -13.83 5.27
C ILE A 19 -3.42 -13.65 6.55
N SER A 20 -3.97 -14.13 7.69
CA SER A 20 -3.26 -14.14 8.98
C SER A 20 -2.42 -15.40 9.15
N LYS A 21 -3.00 -16.54 8.80
CA LYS A 21 -2.39 -17.85 8.96
C LYS A 21 -2.23 -18.50 7.60
N TYR A 22 -1.04 -18.95 7.35
CA TYR A 22 -0.67 -19.70 6.15
C TYR A 22 -0.56 -21.21 6.47
N PRO A 23 -0.55 -22.09 5.46
CA PRO A 23 -0.28 -23.51 5.68
C PRO A 23 1.01 -23.72 6.45
N GLN A 24 1.04 -24.72 7.34
CA GLN A 24 2.16 -24.97 8.26
C GLN A 24 3.52 -25.10 7.55
N ASN A 25 3.53 -25.65 6.34
CA ASN A 25 4.75 -25.91 5.56
C ASN A 25 5.06 -24.76 4.56
N SER A 26 4.35 -23.65 4.63
CA SER A 26 4.54 -22.52 3.69
C SER A 26 5.79 -21.70 3.99
N GLY A 27 6.34 -21.78 5.21
CA GLY A 27 7.45 -20.94 5.68
C GLY A 27 7.05 -19.53 6.16
N TRP A 28 5.78 -19.16 6.04
CA TRP A 28 5.26 -17.86 6.46
C TRP A 28 4.87 -17.83 7.94
N ARG A 29 5.19 -16.72 8.61
CA ARG A 29 4.75 -16.45 9.99
C ARG A 29 3.30 -15.96 10.03
N GLU A 30 2.64 -16.18 11.16
CA GLU A 30 1.31 -15.61 11.42
C GLU A 30 1.42 -14.10 11.62
N ILE A 31 0.41 -13.35 11.09
CA ILE A 31 0.27 -11.90 11.17
C ILE A 31 -1.19 -11.54 11.49
N SER A 32 -1.47 -10.25 11.72
CA SER A 32 -2.77 -9.80 12.24
C SER A 32 -3.79 -9.39 11.17
N SER A 33 -3.67 -9.88 9.93
CA SER A 33 -4.54 -9.47 8.81
C SER A 33 -6.04 -9.72 9.05
N SER A 34 -6.41 -10.71 9.87
CA SER A 34 -7.82 -10.93 10.23
C SER A 34 -8.43 -9.75 10.99
N ASN A 35 -7.63 -9.08 11.84
CA ASN A 35 -8.08 -7.90 12.57
C ASN A 35 -8.31 -6.71 11.61
N ASP A 36 -7.50 -6.61 10.57
CA ASP A 36 -7.67 -5.59 9.52
C ASP A 36 -8.98 -5.77 8.78
N LEU A 37 -9.28 -7.02 8.38
CA LEU A 37 -10.54 -7.34 7.71
C LEU A 37 -11.75 -7.02 8.60
N GLU A 38 -11.69 -7.40 9.88
CA GLU A 38 -12.75 -7.15 10.84
C GLU A 38 -12.99 -5.64 11.00
N LEU A 39 -11.91 -4.87 11.16
CA LEU A 39 -11.97 -3.41 11.27
C LEU A 39 -12.62 -2.79 10.03
N LEU A 40 -12.09 -3.07 8.84
CA LEU A 40 -12.57 -2.46 7.60
C LEU A 40 -14.00 -2.91 7.26
N ALA A 41 -14.33 -4.19 7.49
CA ALA A 41 -15.68 -4.69 7.26
C ALA A 41 -16.69 -4.02 8.20
N SER A 42 -16.32 -3.77 9.46
CA SER A 42 -17.20 -3.07 10.41
C SER A 42 -17.48 -1.62 9.98
N ILE A 43 -16.46 -0.93 9.47
CA ILE A 43 -16.56 0.46 8.98
C ILE A 43 -17.43 0.52 7.71
N LEU A 44 -17.27 -0.44 6.81
CA LEU A 44 -17.97 -0.47 5.52
C LEU A 44 -19.39 -1.03 5.62
N LYS A 45 -19.75 -1.61 6.76
CA LYS A 45 -21.10 -2.18 6.99
C LYS A 45 -22.20 -1.14 6.80
N GLY A 46 -23.15 -1.44 5.91
CA GLY A 46 -24.24 -0.53 5.56
C GLY A 46 -23.86 0.59 4.59
N HIS A 47 -22.57 0.72 4.24
CA HIS A 47 -22.07 1.75 3.32
C HIS A 47 -21.57 1.19 1.99
N ALA A 48 -21.23 -0.09 1.94
CA ALA A 48 -20.75 -0.77 0.74
C ALA A 48 -21.20 -2.23 0.70
N SER A 49 -21.27 -2.81 -0.52
CA SER A 49 -21.32 -4.26 -0.69
C SER A 49 -19.93 -4.83 -0.47
N VAL A 50 -19.75 -5.64 0.57
CA VAL A 50 -18.43 -6.13 1.00
C VAL A 50 -18.28 -7.62 0.71
N THR A 51 -17.21 -7.98 -0.02
CA THR A 51 -16.76 -9.37 -0.20
C THR A 51 -15.48 -9.57 0.59
N ILE A 52 -15.43 -10.62 1.43
CA ILE A 52 -14.27 -10.92 2.28
C ILE A 52 -13.69 -12.27 1.89
N LEU A 53 -12.38 -12.31 1.63
CA LEU A 53 -11.60 -13.53 1.44
C LEU A 53 -10.56 -13.66 2.56
N SER A 54 -10.54 -14.82 3.22
CA SER A 54 -9.56 -15.17 4.26
C SER A 54 -9.26 -16.66 4.24
N GLY A 55 -8.11 -17.06 4.81
CA GLY A 55 -7.67 -18.45 4.82
C GLY A 55 -7.64 -19.05 3.41
N GLU A 56 -8.06 -20.30 3.24
CA GLU A 56 -8.03 -21.02 1.96
C GLU A 56 -8.76 -20.30 0.81
N ARG A 57 -9.79 -19.51 1.12
CA ARG A 57 -10.49 -18.71 0.11
C ARG A 57 -9.64 -17.58 -0.46
N ALA A 58 -8.58 -17.17 0.25
CA ALA A 58 -7.61 -16.19 -0.20
C ALA A 58 -6.41 -16.83 -0.93
N SER A 59 -6.58 -18.02 -1.52
CA SER A 59 -5.65 -18.59 -2.50
C SER A 59 -5.56 -17.68 -3.74
N LYS A 60 -4.47 -17.78 -4.52
CA LYS A 60 -4.33 -17.02 -5.77
C LYS A 60 -5.56 -17.17 -6.68
N ALA A 61 -6.00 -18.39 -6.89
CA ALA A 61 -7.18 -18.66 -7.70
C ALA A 61 -8.45 -18.02 -7.12
N GLY A 62 -8.61 -18.05 -5.78
CA GLY A 62 -9.74 -17.43 -5.09
C GLY A 62 -9.74 -15.90 -5.23
N ILE A 63 -8.58 -15.26 -5.10
CA ILE A 63 -8.43 -13.81 -5.28
C ILE A 63 -8.77 -13.42 -6.73
N ILE A 64 -8.23 -14.14 -7.71
CA ILE A 64 -8.50 -13.89 -9.15
C ILE A 64 -10.00 -14.07 -9.46
N MET A 65 -10.64 -15.10 -8.91
CA MET A 65 -12.08 -15.30 -9.07
C MET A 65 -12.90 -14.12 -8.50
N ALA A 66 -12.52 -13.62 -7.32
CA ALA A 66 -13.19 -12.49 -6.70
C ALA A 66 -12.99 -11.18 -7.50
N LEU A 67 -11.78 -10.94 -8.03
CA LEU A 67 -11.53 -9.80 -8.91
C LEU A 67 -12.33 -9.88 -10.21
N LYS A 68 -12.44 -11.06 -10.83
CA LYS A 68 -13.28 -11.28 -12.02
C LYS A 68 -14.77 -11.06 -11.71
N LYS A 69 -15.25 -11.54 -10.56
CA LYS A 69 -16.61 -11.29 -10.10
C LYS A 69 -16.87 -9.80 -9.88
N LEU A 70 -15.96 -9.13 -9.17
CA LEU A 70 -16.05 -7.69 -8.92
C LEU A 70 -16.09 -6.89 -10.22
N ARG A 71 -15.27 -7.26 -11.23
CA ARG A 71 -15.35 -6.70 -12.57
C ARG A 71 -16.75 -6.84 -13.19
N GLY A 72 -17.35 -8.02 -13.08
CA GLY A 72 -18.68 -8.29 -13.64
C GLY A 72 -19.81 -7.52 -12.92
N GLU A 73 -19.61 -7.18 -11.67
CA GLU A 73 -20.57 -6.44 -10.83
C GLU A 73 -20.35 -4.92 -10.85
N ALA A 74 -19.20 -4.47 -11.34
CA ALA A 74 -18.85 -3.05 -11.42
C ALA A 74 -19.74 -2.33 -12.46
N GLN A 75 -20.23 -1.16 -12.07
CA GLN A 75 -21.09 -0.30 -12.89
C GLN A 75 -20.47 1.08 -13.04
N ASN A 76 -20.88 1.82 -14.05
CA ASN A 76 -20.44 3.17 -14.28
C ASN A 76 -20.67 4.06 -13.04
N GLY A 77 -19.63 4.74 -12.59
CA GLY A 77 -19.67 5.63 -11.43
C GLY A 77 -19.43 4.96 -10.09
N ASP A 78 -19.26 3.63 -10.04
CA ASP A 78 -18.99 2.93 -8.78
C ASP A 78 -17.68 3.39 -8.11
N THR A 79 -17.73 3.48 -6.78
CA THR A 79 -16.53 3.56 -5.93
C THR A 79 -16.18 2.16 -5.41
N ILE A 80 -15.01 1.66 -5.76
CA ILE A 80 -14.58 0.29 -5.49
C ILE A 80 -13.30 0.31 -4.66
N LEU A 81 -13.34 -0.30 -3.47
CA LEU A 81 -12.16 -0.56 -2.64
C LEU A 81 -11.69 -2.00 -2.82
N ILE A 82 -10.41 -2.16 -3.16
CA ILE A 82 -9.71 -3.44 -3.16
C ILE A 82 -8.62 -3.34 -2.10
N HIS A 83 -8.73 -4.11 -1.03
CA HIS A 83 -7.76 -4.12 0.06
C HIS A 83 -7.14 -5.50 0.19
N LEU A 84 -5.81 -5.56 0.14
CA LEU A 84 -5.02 -6.77 0.34
C LEU A 84 -4.16 -6.60 1.60
N SER A 85 -4.32 -7.49 2.57
CA SER A 85 -3.56 -7.53 3.81
C SER A 85 -2.91 -8.90 3.98
N GLY A 86 -1.57 -8.94 3.98
CA GLY A 86 -0.84 -10.21 3.98
C GLY A 86 0.67 -10.00 3.98
N HIS A 87 1.40 -11.04 3.64
CA HIS A 87 2.82 -10.95 3.33
C HIS A 87 3.04 -10.50 1.87
N GLY A 88 4.17 -9.88 1.64
CA GLY A 88 4.72 -9.62 0.31
C GLY A 88 6.09 -10.24 0.14
N GLN A 89 6.50 -10.48 -1.09
CA GLN A 89 7.82 -11.01 -1.44
C GLN A 89 8.26 -10.51 -2.81
N GLN A 90 9.54 -10.16 -2.94
CA GLN A 90 10.14 -9.95 -4.24
C GLN A 90 10.44 -11.29 -4.92
N MET A 91 10.32 -11.32 -6.23
CA MET A 91 10.60 -12.49 -7.06
C MET A 91 11.53 -12.09 -8.20
N TRP A 92 12.45 -12.98 -8.59
CA TRP A 92 13.22 -12.76 -9.81
C TRP A 92 12.27 -12.75 -11.02
N SER A 93 12.36 -11.68 -11.82
CA SER A 93 11.61 -11.55 -13.07
C SER A 93 12.39 -12.12 -14.24
N ASP A 94 11.74 -12.96 -15.03
CA ASP A 94 12.34 -13.48 -16.26
C ASP A 94 12.04 -12.60 -17.50
N ASP A 95 11.14 -11.63 -17.39
CA ASP A 95 10.61 -10.90 -18.55
C ASP A 95 11.35 -9.58 -18.87
N ARG A 96 12.34 -9.20 -18.05
CA ARG A 96 13.18 -7.99 -18.21
C ARG A 96 12.40 -6.68 -18.32
N LYS A 97 11.15 -6.64 -17.89
CA LYS A 97 10.35 -5.42 -17.89
C LYS A 97 10.72 -4.48 -16.75
N GLU A 98 11.17 -5.05 -15.63
CA GLU A 98 11.64 -4.32 -14.47
C GLU A 98 13.13 -3.98 -14.62
N ASN A 99 13.52 -2.74 -14.27
CA ASN A 99 14.92 -2.30 -14.36
C ASN A 99 15.85 -3.01 -13.39
N ASP A 100 15.32 -3.50 -12.27
CA ASP A 100 16.04 -4.25 -11.22
C ASP A 100 15.87 -5.77 -11.35
N MET A 101 15.13 -6.23 -12.37
CA MET A 101 14.82 -7.65 -12.60
C MET A 101 14.02 -8.31 -11.46
N LEU A 102 13.28 -7.54 -10.68
CA LEU A 102 12.48 -8.02 -9.56
C LEU A 102 11.00 -7.68 -9.78
N ASP A 103 10.13 -8.68 -9.71
CA ASP A 103 8.70 -8.50 -9.60
C ASP A 103 8.30 -8.39 -8.12
N GLU A 104 7.39 -7.50 -7.80
CA GLU A 104 6.75 -7.46 -6.50
C GLU A 104 5.51 -8.35 -6.47
N ALA A 105 5.36 -9.17 -5.44
CA ALA A 105 4.23 -10.08 -5.36
C ALA A 105 3.55 -10.06 -3.99
N PHE A 106 2.22 -9.95 -3.99
CA PHE A 106 1.41 -10.31 -2.84
C PHE A 106 1.45 -11.83 -2.65
N VAL A 107 1.47 -12.29 -1.39
CA VAL A 107 1.56 -13.70 -1.04
C VAL A 107 0.16 -14.25 -0.70
N PRO A 108 -0.53 -14.96 -1.63
CA PRO A 108 -1.78 -15.65 -1.35
C PRO A 108 -1.60 -16.81 -0.35
N TYR A 109 -2.73 -17.32 0.17
CA TYR A 109 -2.74 -18.41 1.15
C TYR A 109 -1.97 -19.66 0.73
N ASP A 110 -2.02 -20.00 -0.56
CA ASP A 110 -1.41 -21.18 -1.18
C ASP A 110 0.01 -20.94 -1.72
N ALA A 111 0.62 -19.78 -1.45
CA ALA A 111 1.98 -19.47 -1.83
C ALA A 111 2.97 -19.88 -0.73
N ALA A 112 4.03 -20.59 -1.10
CA ALA A 112 5.12 -20.92 -0.19
C ALA A 112 6.23 -19.86 -0.28
N LYS A 113 6.96 -19.65 0.84
CA LYS A 113 8.04 -18.69 0.94
C LYS A 113 9.25 -19.06 0.08
N ASP A 114 9.53 -20.36 -0.01
CA ASP A 114 10.69 -20.89 -0.70
C ASP A 114 10.29 -21.76 -1.90
N SER A 115 11.16 -21.80 -2.90
CA SER A 115 10.99 -22.69 -4.04
C SER A 115 11.25 -24.16 -3.65
N SER A 116 10.62 -25.09 -4.37
CA SER A 116 10.83 -26.51 -4.21
C SER A 116 10.79 -27.21 -5.58
N ALA A 117 10.98 -28.52 -5.61
CA ALA A 117 10.90 -29.30 -6.84
C ALA A 117 9.52 -29.18 -7.56
N THR A 118 8.46 -28.87 -6.82
CA THR A 118 7.08 -28.75 -7.33
C THR A 118 6.50 -27.35 -7.23
N TYR A 119 7.25 -26.38 -6.68
CA TYR A 119 6.80 -25.02 -6.49
C TYR A 119 7.85 -24.02 -6.98
N SER A 120 7.51 -23.26 -7.99
CA SER A 120 8.35 -22.24 -8.63
C SER A 120 7.78 -20.82 -8.54
N GLY A 121 6.87 -20.56 -7.57
CA GLY A 121 6.27 -19.25 -7.37
C GLY A 121 4.93 -19.03 -8.11
N GLN A 122 4.37 -20.07 -8.71
CA GLN A 122 3.15 -19.97 -9.51
C GLN A 122 1.94 -19.44 -8.74
N ASN A 123 1.93 -19.53 -7.41
CA ASN A 123 0.84 -19.06 -6.55
C ASN A 123 1.10 -17.65 -5.99
N HIS A 124 2.25 -17.03 -6.25
CA HIS A 124 2.43 -15.60 -5.95
C HIS A 124 1.59 -14.76 -6.91
N LEU A 125 0.95 -13.72 -6.40
CA LEU A 125 0.17 -12.77 -7.20
C LEU A 125 1.06 -11.55 -7.49
N LYS A 126 1.68 -11.54 -8.67
CA LYS A 126 2.55 -10.46 -9.11
C LYS A 126 1.75 -9.17 -9.33
N ASP A 127 2.39 -8.04 -9.14
CA ASP A 127 1.79 -6.72 -9.28
C ASP A 127 1.28 -6.43 -10.71
N ASP A 128 2.00 -6.83 -11.75
CA ASP A 128 1.59 -6.76 -13.16
C ASP A 128 0.29 -7.56 -13.41
N GLU A 129 0.21 -8.77 -12.85
CA GLU A 129 -0.97 -9.63 -12.97
C GLU A 129 -2.17 -8.98 -12.23
N LEU A 130 -1.97 -8.51 -11.00
CA LEU A 130 -2.98 -7.78 -10.24
C LEU A 130 -3.42 -6.52 -10.98
N GLY A 131 -2.48 -5.74 -11.50
CA GLY A 131 -2.72 -4.52 -12.27
C GLY A 131 -3.62 -4.75 -13.48
N SER A 132 -3.47 -5.88 -14.17
CA SER A 132 -4.32 -6.24 -15.30
C SER A 132 -5.79 -6.41 -14.90
N TYR A 133 -6.07 -7.06 -13.77
CA TYR A 133 -7.43 -7.19 -13.22
C TYR A 133 -8.00 -5.86 -12.75
N ILE A 134 -7.18 -5.04 -12.10
CA ILE A 134 -7.58 -3.69 -11.66
C ILE A 134 -7.97 -2.83 -12.86
N ASN A 135 -7.17 -2.83 -13.93
CA ASN A 135 -7.49 -2.09 -15.15
C ASN A 135 -8.79 -2.59 -15.81
N ALA A 136 -9.05 -3.90 -15.76
CA ALA A 136 -10.32 -4.45 -16.24
C ALA A 136 -11.53 -4.00 -15.40
N ILE A 137 -11.37 -3.86 -14.08
CA ILE A 137 -12.40 -3.33 -13.17
C ILE A 137 -12.62 -1.83 -13.46
N ARG A 138 -11.54 -1.04 -13.63
CA ARG A 138 -11.62 0.38 -14.00
C ARG A 138 -12.39 0.59 -15.30
N LYS A 139 -12.19 -0.29 -16.30
CA LYS A 139 -12.97 -0.27 -17.57
C LYS A 139 -14.46 -0.43 -17.32
N SER A 140 -14.85 -1.32 -16.39
CA SER A 140 -16.27 -1.53 -16.05
C SER A 140 -16.87 -0.37 -15.25
N ALA A 141 -16.09 0.25 -14.34
CA ALA A 141 -16.52 1.40 -13.54
C ALA A 141 -16.55 2.72 -14.35
N CYS A 142 -15.97 2.75 -15.54
CA CYS A 142 -15.92 3.88 -16.48
C CYS A 142 -15.33 5.19 -15.87
N SER A 143 -15.34 6.29 -16.64
CA SER A 143 -14.68 7.54 -16.28
C SER A 143 -15.22 8.25 -15.03
N ASN A 144 -16.45 7.94 -14.62
CA ASN A 144 -17.06 8.56 -13.43
C ASN A 144 -16.80 7.73 -12.16
N GLY A 145 -16.19 6.55 -12.28
CA GLY A 145 -15.89 5.68 -11.16
C GLY A 145 -14.56 5.99 -10.48
N LEU A 146 -14.37 5.39 -9.31
CA LEU A 146 -13.13 5.43 -8.55
C LEU A 146 -12.76 4.03 -8.07
N VAL A 147 -11.53 3.59 -8.33
CA VAL A 147 -10.98 2.36 -7.78
C VAL A 147 -9.86 2.70 -6.80
N ILE A 148 -10.00 2.29 -5.55
CA ILE A 148 -8.99 2.44 -4.51
C ILE A 148 -8.36 1.07 -4.28
N VAL A 149 -7.05 0.96 -4.49
CA VAL A 149 -6.27 -0.25 -4.26
C VAL A 149 -5.35 0.00 -3.09
N SER A 150 -5.53 -0.75 -2.01
CA SER A 150 -4.73 -0.64 -0.80
C SER A 150 -4.04 -1.97 -0.52
N ILE A 151 -2.70 -1.96 -0.46
CA ILE A 151 -1.89 -3.16 -0.26
C ILE A 151 -1.07 -3.00 1.02
N ASP A 152 -1.49 -3.69 2.07
CA ASP A 152 -0.80 -3.75 3.36
C ASP A 152 0.07 -5.02 3.43
N ALA A 153 1.10 -4.99 2.60
CA ALA A 153 2.13 -6.01 2.48
C ALA A 153 3.45 -5.31 2.13
N CYS A 154 4.57 -5.97 2.38
CA CYS A 154 5.90 -5.44 2.06
C CYS A 154 6.66 -6.41 1.17
N HIS A 155 7.27 -5.85 0.14
CA HIS A 155 8.09 -6.60 -0.82
C HIS A 155 9.59 -6.32 -0.61
N SER A 156 9.97 -5.64 0.49
CA SER A 156 11.31 -5.07 0.64
C SER A 156 12.41 -6.11 0.89
N GLY A 157 13.35 -6.15 -0.01
CA GLY A 157 14.59 -6.90 0.06
C GLY A 157 15.80 -6.12 0.63
N SER A 158 15.67 -5.06 1.44
CA SER A 158 16.84 -4.29 1.93
C SER A 158 17.17 -4.57 3.41
N ILE A 159 18.28 -4.88 3.58
CA ILE A 159 19.62 -4.78 4.11
C ILE A 159 19.78 -4.14 5.51
N ASP A 160 18.92 -4.15 6.43
CA ASP A 160 19.39 -3.92 7.79
C ASP A 160 18.93 -5.00 8.77
N ARG A 161 19.73 -6.10 8.79
CA ARG A 161 19.57 -7.25 9.71
C ARG A 161 19.83 -6.90 11.19
N LYS A 162 19.91 -5.61 11.55
CA LYS A 162 20.34 -5.18 12.90
C LYS A 162 19.22 -4.97 13.91
N SER A 163 17.96 -5.22 13.57
CA SER A 163 16.85 -5.02 14.52
C SER A 163 16.02 -6.26 14.82
N GLU A 164 16.60 -7.46 14.77
CA GLU A 164 15.93 -8.70 15.24
C GLU A 164 15.67 -8.74 16.76
N SER A 165 16.06 -7.71 17.51
CA SER A 165 15.84 -7.64 18.96
C SER A 165 14.49 -7.03 19.36
N ASP A 166 13.70 -6.55 18.40
CA ASP A 166 12.39 -5.97 18.68
C ASP A 166 11.30 -6.98 18.30
N ASN A 167 10.35 -7.24 19.19
CA ASN A 167 9.17 -8.10 18.97
C ASN A 167 8.23 -7.58 17.87
N THR A 168 8.77 -6.87 16.89
CA THR A 168 8.01 -6.25 15.80
C THR A 168 7.67 -7.29 14.74
N ILE A 169 6.39 -7.46 14.45
CA ILE A 169 5.90 -8.32 13.38
C ILE A 169 6.02 -7.59 12.05
N ILE A 170 6.69 -8.22 11.08
CA ILE A 170 6.91 -7.69 9.73
C ILE A 170 6.00 -8.42 8.74
N ARG A 171 5.40 -7.67 7.81
CA ARG A 171 4.50 -8.17 6.75
C ARG A 171 5.22 -8.40 5.45
N GLY A 172 6.21 -9.26 5.45
CA GLY A 172 7.02 -9.58 4.28
C GLY A 172 8.28 -10.36 4.64
N THR A 173 9.20 -10.44 3.70
CA THR A 173 10.49 -11.10 3.88
C THR A 173 11.57 -10.36 3.08
N TYR A 174 12.81 -10.48 3.56
CA TYR A 174 14.00 -10.02 2.83
C TYR A 174 14.48 -11.03 1.78
N ASP A 175 13.94 -12.24 1.80
CA ASP A 175 14.35 -13.30 0.89
C ASP A 175 13.64 -13.11 -0.45
N ILE A 176 14.42 -12.97 -1.53
CA ILE A 176 13.89 -12.92 -2.89
C ILE A 176 13.54 -14.33 -3.31
N PHE A 177 12.33 -14.53 -3.83
CA PHE A 177 11.89 -15.84 -4.30
C PHE A 177 12.62 -16.26 -5.58
N GLY A 178 13.08 -17.51 -5.60
CA GLY A 178 13.75 -18.10 -6.74
C GLY A 178 15.28 -18.18 -6.60
N THR A 179 15.92 -19.02 -7.41
CA THR A 179 17.34 -19.38 -7.28
C THR A 179 18.27 -18.63 -8.22
N LYS A 180 17.77 -17.87 -9.18
CA LYS A 180 18.60 -17.09 -10.10
C LYS A 180 18.96 -15.76 -9.47
N ARG A 181 20.19 -15.70 -8.95
CA ARG A 181 20.86 -14.42 -8.72
C ARG A 181 21.41 -13.96 -10.08
N PRO A 182 21.10 -12.75 -10.58
CA PRO A 182 21.77 -12.21 -11.75
C PRO A 182 23.29 -12.24 -11.54
N SER A 183 24.06 -12.40 -12.63
CA SER A 183 25.49 -12.23 -12.56
C SER A 183 25.82 -10.80 -12.09
N ALA A 184 26.96 -10.60 -11.41
CA ALA A 184 27.37 -9.29 -10.90
C ALA A 184 27.43 -8.19 -11.99
N ASP A 185 27.55 -8.57 -13.26
CA ASP A 185 27.53 -7.65 -14.42
C ASP A 185 26.11 -7.21 -14.81
N GLU A 186 25.06 -7.96 -14.44
CA GLU A 186 23.66 -7.64 -14.70
C GLU A 186 23.04 -6.80 -13.56
N ALA A 187 23.63 -6.85 -12.37
CA ALA A 187 23.21 -6.10 -11.20
C ALA A 187 23.74 -4.64 -11.19
N ARG A 188 23.81 -3.97 -12.33
CA ARG A 188 23.97 -2.51 -12.35
C ARG A 188 22.63 -1.94 -11.89
N PHE A 189 22.63 -1.49 -10.63
CA PHE A 189 21.54 -0.76 -10.00
C PHE A 189 21.10 0.40 -10.89
N LYS A 190 20.09 0.15 -11.73
CA LYS A 190 19.26 1.22 -12.24
C LYS A 190 18.24 1.52 -11.15
N GLN A 191 17.96 2.78 -10.94
CA GLN A 191 16.89 3.19 -10.04
C GLN A 191 15.60 2.45 -10.43
N PRO A 192 14.81 1.94 -9.46
CA PRO A 192 13.58 1.25 -9.76
C PRO A 192 12.69 2.17 -10.60
N ASP A 193 12.40 1.73 -11.80
CA ASP A 193 11.35 2.37 -12.59
C ASP A 193 10.02 1.94 -11.99
N ASP A 194 9.26 2.90 -11.51
CA ASP A 194 7.98 2.70 -10.83
C ASP A 194 6.89 2.34 -11.86
N THR A 195 6.97 1.11 -12.38
CA THR A 195 6.31 0.68 -13.60
C THR A 195 4.94 0.05 -13.44
N THR A 196 4.26 0.16 -12.33
CA THR A 196 2.81 -0.09 -12.37
C THR A 196 2.18 0.98 -13.28
N ARG A 197 2.18 0.74 -14.57
CA ARG A 197 1.62 1.64 -15.58
C ARG A 197 0.15 1.87 -15.30
N ILE A 198 -0.18 3.07 -14.84
CA ILE A 198 -1.55 3.53 -14.81
C ILE A 198 -1.99 3.77 -16.24
N GLU A 199 -2.80 2.87 -16.80
CA GLU A 199 -3.37 3.08 -18.12
C GLU A 199 -4.23 4.34 -18.13
N LYS A 200 -4.03 5.18 -19.14
CA LYS A 200 -4.84 6.39 -19.41
C LYS A 200 -5.93 6.06 -20.42
N GLY A 201 -7.10 6.67 -20.28
CA GLY A 201 -8.21 6.49 -21.20
C GLY A 201 -9.56 6.77 -20.55
N ILE A 202 -10.63 6.25 -21.10
CA ILE A 202 -11.98 6.31 -20.53
C ILE A 202 -12.10 5.21 -19.45
N LEU A 203 -11.36 5.39 -18.37
CA LEU A 203 -11.27 4.46 -17.25
C LEU A 203 -11.64 5.19 -15.97
N ALA A 204 -12.18 4.46 -14.99
CA ALA A 204 -12.33 4.99 -13.64
C ALA A 204 -10.99 5.51 -13.12
N ASP A 205 -11.03 6.57 -12.33
CA ASP A 205 -9.85 7.00 -11.59
C ASP A 205 -9.35 5.89 -10.68
N VAL A 206 -8.04 5.88 -10.42
CA VAL A 206 -7.46 4.92 -9.50
C VAL A 206 -6.54 5.61 -8.51
N ILE A 207 -6.57 5.13 -7.26
CA ILE A 207 -5.62 5.45 -6.21
C ILE A 207 -4.99 4.14 -5.76
N TYR A 208 -3.67 4.00 -5.96
CA TYR A 208 -2.87 2.91 -5.41
C TYR A 208 -2.20 3.37 -4.11
N ILE A 209 -2.34 2.58 -3.06
CA ILE A 209 -1.77 2.86 -1.74
C ILE A 209 -1.01 1.60 -1.29
N SER A 210 0.31 1.66 -1.26
CA SER A 210 1.16 0.64 -0.66
C SER A 210 1.59 1.08 0.73
N ALA A 211 1.72 0.13 1.66
CA ALA A 211 2.02 0.41 3.06
C ALA A 211 3.36 1.12 3.27
N CYS A 212 4.32 0.89 2.38
CA CYS A 212 5.65 1.46 2.45
C CYS A 212 6.29 1.56 1.06
N ALA A 213 7.39 2.30 0.94
CA ALA A 213 8.22 2.30 -0.25
C ALA A 213 8.94 0.96 -0.41
N GLN A 214 9.48 0.71 -1.59
CA GLN A 214 10.07 -0.58 -2.01
C GLN A 214 11.15 -1.12 -1.07
N TYR A 215 11.90 -0.24 -0.39
CA TYR A 215 12.99 -0.62 0.51
C TYR A 215 12.67 -0.41 1.99
N ASP A 216 11.43 -0.02 2.32
CA ASP A 216 10.98 0.18 3.69
C ASP A 216 10.37 -1.11 4.25
N ILE A 217 10.35 -1.21 5.58
CA ILE A 217 9.79 -2.35 6.29
C ILE A 217 8.34 -2.03 6.69
N ASN A 218 7.41 -2.89 6.28
CA ASN A 218 6.03 -2.81 6.75
C ASN A 218 5.89 -3.53 8.10
N ARG A 219 5.60 -2.75 9.14
CA ARG A 219 5.47 -3.23 10.52
C ARG A 219 4.02 -3.23 10.97
N GLU A 220 3.65 -4.23 11.77
CA GLU A 220 2.39 -4.18 12.50
C GLU A 220 2.45 -3.17 13.65
N ILE A 221 1.30 -2.61 13.97
CA ILE A 221 1.08 -1.76 15.13
C ILE A 221 0.12 -2.45 16.10
N VAL A 222 0.22 -2.08 17.38
CA VAL A 222 -0.71 -2.57 18.42
C VAL A 222 -1.62 -1.43 18.85
N LYS A 223 -2.92 -1.63 18.74
CA LYS A 223 -3.95 -0.70 19.21
C LYS A 223 -4.92 -1.44 20.13
N GLN A 224 -5.08 -0.96 21.33
CA GLN A 224 -5.96 -1.57 22.34
C GLN A 224 -5.71 -3.08 22.54
N GLY A 225 -4.42 -3.47 22.58
CA GLY A 225 -4.01 -4.86 22.75
C GLY A 225 -4.17 -5.78 21.55
N ARG A 226 -4.57 -5.26 20.37
CA ARG A 226 -4.72 -6.01 19.12
C ARG A 226 -3.71 -5.54 18.08
N GLY A 227 -3.11 -6.49 17.36
CA GLY A 227 -2.24 -6.21 16.23
C GLY A 227 -3.04 -5.79 14.99
N TYR A 228 -2.49 -4.86 14.21
CA TYR A 228 -3.03 -4.40 12.92
C TYR A 228 -1.89 -4.07 11.97
N GLY A 229 -2.14 -4.16 10.68
CA GLY A 229 -1.30 -3.49 9.71
C GLY A 229 -1.42 -1.97 9.83
N ALA A 230 -0.29 -1.29 9.76
CA ALA A 230 -0.26 0.16 9.91
C ALA A 230 -1.13 0.87 8.86
N LEU A 231 -1.04 0.42 7.60
CA LEU A 231 -1.88 0.96 6.53
C LEU A 231 -3.35 0.61 6.73
N SER A 232 -3.67 -0.64 7.06
CA SER A 232 -5.05 -1.10 7.27
C SER A 232 -5.77 -0.29 8.33
N TYR A 233 -5.08 -0.06 9.47
CA TYR A 233 -5.62 0.74 10.55
C TYR A 233 -5.81 2.21 10.17
N SER A 234 -4.81 2.80 9.50
CA SER A 234 -4.85 4.19 9.04
C SER A 234 -5.89 4.42 7.93
N LEU A 235 -6.05 3.45 7.03
CA LEU A 235 -7.11 3.45 6.03
C LEU A 235 -8.50 3.44 6.70
N GLY A 236 -8.69 2.59 7.72
CA GLY A 236 -9.93 2.56 8.50
C GLY A 236 -10.25 3.93 9.10
N GLN A 237 -9.26 4.61 9.69
CA GLN A 237 -9.44 5.96 10.23
C GLN A 237 -9.75 6.99 9.13
N ALA A 238 -9.11 6.88 7.96
CA ALA A 238 -9.39 7.76 6.82
C ALA A 238 -10.81 7.56 6.30
N LEU A 239 -11.30 6.32 6.22
CA LEU A 239 -12.64 5.99 5.69
C LEU A 239 -13.81 6.50 6.55
N VAL A 240 -13.61 6.79 7.83
CA VAL A 240 -14.66 7.37 8.71
C VAL A 240 -14.59 8.88 8.80
N ARG A 241 -13.60 9.53 8.16
CA ARG A 241 -13.46 10.99 8.20
C ARG A 241 -14.50 11.66 7.29
N PRO A 242 -15.11 12.79 7.67
CA PRO A 242 -15.94 13.59 6.78
C PRO A 242 -15.16 14.12 5.56
N GLY A 243 -15.80 14.23 4.42
CA GLY A 243 -15.20 14.79 3.19
C GLY A 243 -14.52 13.79 2.28
N LEU A 244 -14.82 12.49 2.43
CA LEU A 244 -14.27 11.40 1.59
C LEU A 244 -14.61 11.49 0.09
N ASP A 245 -15.58 12.30 -0.28
CA ASP A 245 -15.93 12.53 -1.69
C ASP A 245 -14.84 13.32 -2.42
N ASP A 246 -13.96 14.02 -1.68
CA ASP A 246 -12.75 14.64 -2.20
C ASP A 246 -11.58 13.65 -2.11
N LYS A 247 -11.09 13.25 -3.28
CA LYS A 247 -9.98 12.29 -3.43
C LYS A 247 -8.68 12.79 -2.80
N SER A 248 -8.41 14.10 -2.85
CA SER A 248 -7.21 14.71 -2.25
C SER A 248 -7.29 14.66 -0.74
N VAL A 249 -8.44 15.01 -0.15
CA VAL A 249 -8.70 14.91 1.29
C VAL A 249 -8.54 13.46 1.79
N PHE A 250 -9.00 12.49 1.00
CA PHE A 250 -8.81 11.08 1.33
C PHE A 250 -7.33 10.68 1.36
N ILE A 251 -6.57 11.03 0.31
CA ILE A 251 -5.14 10.76 0.22
C ILE A 251 -4.38 11.37 1.39
N ASP A 252 -4.61 12.66 1.68
CA ASP A 252 -3.98 13.38 2.79
C ASP A 252 -4.34 12.76 4.15
N SER A 253 -5.58 12.29 4.29
CA SER A 253 -6.02 11.61 5.52
C SER A 253 -5.27 10.30 5.75
N VAL A 254 -5.10 9.47 4.71
CA VAL A 254 -4.33 8.23 4.81
C VAL A 254 -2.88 8.54 5.20
N ARG A 255 -2.23 9.53 4.58
CA ARG A 255 -0.86 9.96 4.91
C ARG A 255 -0.75 10.43 6.35
N ALA A 256 -1.66 11.29 6.79
CA ALA A 256 -1.67 11.86 8.13
C ALA A 256 -1.85 10.77 9.20
N TYR A 257 -2.78 9.83 8.99
CA TYR A 257 -2.98 8.72 9.92
C TYR A 257 -1.83 7.72 9.90
N MET A 258 -1.19 7.47 8.74
CA MET A 258 0.04 6.66 8.68
C MET A 258 1.16 7.31 9.49
N ALA A 259 1.42 8.60 9.30
CA ALA A 259 2.44 9.32 10.06
C ALA A 259 2.17 9.31 11.58
N LEU A 260 0.90 9.35 11.99
CA LEU A 260 0.49 9.29 13.40
C LEU A 260 0.63 7.89 13.98
N ASN A 261 0.28 6.85 13.22
CA ASN A 261 0.23 5.47 13.71
C ASN A 261 1.57 4.76 13.62
N GLN A 262 2.35 5.05 12.58
CA GLN A 262 3.67 4.45 12.32
C GLN A 262 4.62 5.49 11.70
N PRO A 263 5.23 6.38 12.53
CA PRO A 263 6.06 7.50 12.06
C PRO A 263 7.30 7.10 11.23
N LEU A 264 7.76 5.85 11.39
CA LEU A 264 8.94 5.33 10.69
C LEU A 264 8.60 4.67 9.34
N GLN A 265 7.35 4.78 8.88
CA GLN A 265 6.86 4.14 7.67
C GLN A 265 5.97 5.11 6.90
N SER A 266 6.32 5.38 5.66
CA SER A 266 5.55 6.27 4.79
C SER A 266 4.83 5.48 3.70
N PRO A 267 3.52 5.68 3.51
CA PRO A 267 2.80 5.02 2.44
C PRO A 267 3.23 5.58 1.09
N LYS A 268 3.39 4.70 0.10
CA LYS A 268 3.55 5.10 -1.29
C LYS A 268 2.18 5.22 -1.93
N ILE A 269 1.83 6.42 -2.40
CA ILE A 269 0.52 6.69 -3.00
C ILE A 269 0.71 7.19 -4.43
N ARG A 270 0.00 6.57 -5.37
CA ARG A 270 -0.06 6.96 -6.79
C ARG A 270 -1.51 7.08 -7.21
N ALA A 271 -1.81 8.07 -8.04
CA ALA A 271 -3.14 8.27 -8.58
C ALA A 271 -3.11 8.50 -10.10
N SER A 272 -4.23 8.25 -10.78
CA SER A 272 -4.41 8.53 -12.21
C SER A 272 -4.69 10.01 -12.50
N PHE A 273 -4.83 10.84 -11.49
CA PHE A 273 -5.14 12.26 -11.55
C PHE A 273 -4.12 13.06 -10.75
N GLU A 274 -4.03 14.35 -11.06
CA GLU A 274 -3.21 15.27 -10.28
C GLU A 274 -3.91 15.59 -8.95
N TYR A 275 -3.16 15.56 -7.84
CA TYR A 275 -3.64 15.97 -6.53
C TYR A 275 -2.59 16.81 -5.82
N GLU A 276 -3.05 17.80 -5.05
CA GLU A 276 -2.17 18.63 -4.24
C GLU A 276 -1.96 17.98 -2.88
N ILE A 277 -0.71 17.90 -2.42
CA ILE A 277 -0.37 17.48 -1.07
C ILE A 277 -0.41 18.71 -0.18
N VAL A 278 -1.31 18.74 0.77
CA VAL A 278 -1.42 19.86 1.72
C VAL A 278 -0.21 19.82 2.64
N GLY A 279 0.70 20.79 2.48
CA GLY A 279 1.90 20.95 3.32
C GLY A 279 3.25 20.69 2.64
N GLU A 280 3.29 20.14 1.45
CA GLU A 280 4.51 20.05 0.65
C GLU A 280 4.50 21.09 -0.48
N LYS A 281 5.60 21.85 -0.60
CA LYS A 281 5.79 22.73 -1.79
C LYS A 281 5.80 21.84 -3.04
N LYS A 282 5.07 22.27 -4.07
CA LYS A 282 5.08 21.65 -5.41
C LYS A 282 6.51 21.34 -5.82
N ILE A 283 6.81 20.06 -5.98
CA ILE A 283 8.01 19.63 -6.72
C ILE A 283 7.57 19.64 -8.18
N PRO A 284 8.13 20.52 -9.04
CA PRO A 284 7.82 20.49 -10.46
C PRO A 284 8.26 19.14 -11.04
N PRO A 285 7.60 18.65 -12.09
CA PRO A 285 8.04 17.42 -12.75
C PRO A 285 9.48 17.62 -13.19
N VAL A 286 10.35 16.65 -12.86
CA VAL A 286 11.76 16.65 -13.22
C VAL A 286 11.87 16.73 -14.75
N ALA A 287 12.21 17.90 -15.26
CA ALA A 287 12.71 18.05 -16.62
C ALA A 287 14.14 17.49 -16.61
N ASN A 288 14.40 16.52 -17.48
CA ASN A 288 15.75 16.03 -17.75
C ASN A 288 16.64 17.22 -18.14
N SER A 289 17.56 17.60 -17.27
CA SER A 289 18.72 18.41 -17.63
C SER A 289 19.90 17.94 -16.77
N ASP A 290 20.88 17.41 -17.46
CA ASP A 290 22.24 17.19 -16.97
C ASP A 290 22.86 18.55 -16.61
N GLU A 291 22.79 18.96 -15.34
CA GLU A 291 23.64 19.98 -14.76
C GLU A 291 23.73 19.77 -13.24
N GLU A 292 24.92 19.35 -12.82
CA GLU A 292 25.34 19.36 -11.42
C GLU A 292 25.44 20.78 -10.89
N SER A 293 24.69 21.11 -9.82
CA SER A 293 24.90 22.31 -9.02
C SER A 293 25.19 21.96 -7.55
N PRO A 294 26.03 22.74 -6.84
CA PRO A 294 26.62 22.34 -5.57
C PRO A 294 25.60 22.31 -4.44
N ILE A 295 25.80 21.36 -3.53
CA ILE A 295 25.00 21.16 -2.32
C ILE A 295 25.25 22.31 -1.35
N GLU A 296 24.25 23.14 -1.11
CA GLU A 296 24.21 24.07 0.05
C GLU A 296 23.59 23.37 1.26
N ASP A 297 24.39 23.13 2.28
CA ASP A 297 23.98 22.59 3.59
C ASP A 297 23.16 23.64 4.37
N SER A 298 21.84 23.65 4.22
CA SER A 298 20.96 24.38 5.14
C SER A 298 20.11 23.39 5.94
N PRO A 299 20.01 23.54 7.26
CA PRO A 299 19.24 22.61 8.09
C PRO A 299 17.75 22.67 7.75
N SER A 300 17.14 21.50 7.64
CA SER A 300 15.71 21.33 7.34
C SER A 300 14.83 22.20 8.26
N PRO A 301 13.79 22.87 7.74
CA PRO A 301 12.89 23.70 8.54
C PRO A 301 12.19 22.93 9.69
N PHE A 302 12.11 21.61 9.61
CA PHE A 302 11.65 20.74 10.70
C PHE A 302 12.60 20.71 11.90
N ILE A 303 13.90 20.73 11.68
CA ILE A 303 14.93 20.77 12.74
C ILE A 303 14.86 22.12 13.45
N VAL A 304 14.65 23.21 12.71
CA VAL A 304 14.52 24.56 13.28
C VAL A 304 13.26 24.67 14.13
N LEU A 305 12.13 24.07 13.69
CA LEU A 305 10.87 24.07 14.45
C LEU A 305 11.00 23.28 15.78
N ILE A 306 11.63 22.12 15.75
CA ILE A 306 11.87 21.31 16.96
C ILE A 306 12.78 22.06 17.93
N LEU A 307 13.83 22.72 17.46
CA LEU A 307 14.72 23.53 18.29
C LEU A 307 13.97 24.70 18.95
N VAL A 308 13.11 25.40 18.23
CA VAL A 308 12.31 26.51 18.77
C VAL A 308 11.35 26.01 19.87
N VAL A 309 10.68 24.89 19.66
CA VAL A 309 9.78 24.30 20.68
C VAL A 309 10.54 23.87 21.93
N VAL A 310 11.68 23.20 21.78
CA VAL A 310 12.51 22.75 22.91
C VAL A 310 13.04 23.95 23.71
N ILE A 311 13.53 25.00 23.03
CA ILE A 311 14.03 26.22 23.68
C ILE A 311 12.89 26.90 24.44
N SER A 312 11.67 26.99 23.89
CA SER A 312 10.52 27.61 24.52
C SER A 312 10.09 26.87 25.80
N VAL A 313 10.15 25.54 25.80
CA VAL A 313 9.86 24.71 26.96
C VAL A 313 10.92 24.89 28.05
N ILE A 314 12.20 24.95 27.68
CA ILE A 314 13.29 25.18 28.66
C ILE A 314 13.16 26.56 29.31
N ILE A 315 12.90 27.61 28.52
CA ILE A 315 12.69 28.96 29.05
C ILE A 315 11.49 29.00 30.01
N GLY A 316 10.38 28.32 29.68
CA GLY A 316 9.22 28.20 30.54
C GLY A 316 9.55 27.54 31.91
N ILE A 317 10.31 26.45 31.87
CA ILE A 317 10.73 25.73 33.09
C ILE A 317 11.65 26.59 33.95
N VAL A 318 12.61 27.31 33.35
CA VAL A 318 13.53 28.21 34.07
C VAL A 318 12.74 29.38 34.70
N TRP A 319 11.79 29.97 33.97
CA TRP A 319 10.95 31.05 34.47
C TRP A 319 10.07 30.63 35.67
N ILE A 320 9.49 29.43 35.60
CA ILE A 320 8.70 28.88 36.74
C ILE A 320 9.58 28.60 37.95
N ARG A 321 10.84 28.13 37.78
CA ARG A 321 11.77 27.93 38.90
C ARG A 321 12.24 29.23 39.51
N MET A 322 12.43 30.29 38.73
CA MET A 322 12.79 31.62 39.25
C MET A 322 11.67 32.30 40.04
N LYS A 323 10.39 32.05 39.70
CA LYS A 323 9.23 32.59 40.45
C LYS A 323 8.93 31.85 41.75
N ARG A 324 9.55 30.69 42.00
CA ARG A 324 9.40 29.90 43.25
C ARG A 324 10.54 30.06 44.23
N ARG A 325 11.49 30.96 43.96
CA ARG A 325 12.48 31.49 44.88
C ARG A 325 12.14 32.95 45.24
#